data_340cd883cebe194381ec23810b6b8864
#
_entry.id   340cd883cebe194381ec23810b6b8864
#
_cell.length_a   1.000
_cell.length_b   1.000
_cell.length_c   1.000
_cell.angle_alpha   90.00
_cell.angle_beta   90.00
_cell.angle_gamma   90.00
#
_symmetry.space_group_name_H-M   'P 1'
#
loop_
_entity.id
_entity.type
_entity.pdbx_description
1 polymer ?
#
loop_
_entity_poly.entity_id
_entity_poly.type
_entity_poly.pdbx_seq_one_letter_code
_entity_poly.pdbx_strand_id
1 'polypeptide(L)'
;MTLAADGVAQLRGEFPALQRLEGGRTLAFLDGPGGTQVPRRVIDEVSDYYLSSNANSGGAFATSDASDRIVVEARAAVADLLGADTPDEVKFGANMTSLTFHVSRSIAATLRPGDEILVTGLDHEANVSPWLAVAKDRGLTVRTVGPRLDDCTLDLDDFDAKLSPRTRLVAFGWASNAVGTINPVAELVRRAHEAGALTYVDAVHWAPHGQIDVRQIDTDFLVCSAYKFFGPHVGILYGRAEVLERLPAYKVRPAHDRFETGTLNFEGIAGTHAAIDYLADIGRRFGATQGSKRVQGAFMDRRLALRAGMTAIREYEMGLYRRLAEGIAALPGARLWGINDPDRFSERTPTAALTLAGMSPRAAATALGRIGIATWDGDFYAQGLIERLGLSEEGGVLRLGIVHYNTESEIDRLLAALEDLARGGVARAAAG
;
A
#
# COMPACT_ATOMS: atom_id res chain seq x y z
N MET A 1 -0.90 19.71 -17.73
CA MET A 1 -0.70 18.52 -18.60
C MET A 1 -1.19 17.33 -17.79
N THR A 2 -1.91 16.44 -18.40
CA THR A 2 -2.19 15.12 -17.77
C THR A 2 -0.90 14.30 -17.77
N LEU A 3 -0.75 13.38 -16.82
CA LEU A 3 0.34 12.41 -16.83
C LEU A 3 0.12 11.47 -18.04
N ALA A 4 0.89 11.72 -19.10
CA ALA A 4 0.84 11.01 -20.38
C ALA A 4 2.21 10.37 -20.65
N ALA A 5 2.33 9.62 -21.75
CA ALA A 5 3.55 8.86 -22.09
C ALA A 5 4.85 9.69 -21.99
N ASP A 6 4.86 10.93 -22.46
CA ASP A 6 6.03 11.83 -22.38
C ASP A 6 6.37 12.21 -20.93
N GLY A 7 5.35 12.45 -20.11
CA GLY A 7 5.53 12.72 -18.68
C GLY A 7 6.07 11.50 -17.94
N VAL A 8 5.53 10.32 -18.25
CA VAL A 8 6.02 9.05 -17.69
C VAL A 8 7.44 8.76 -18.10
N ALA A 9 7.82 9.01 -19.37
CA ALA A 9 9.21 8.85 -19.82
C ALA A 9 10.19 9.72 -19.01
N GLN A 10 9.80 10.97 -18.69
CA GLN A 10 10.60 11.84 -17.81
C GLN A 10 10.70 11.27 -16.39
N LEU A 11 9.57 10.83 -15.79
CA LEU A 11 9.58 10.25 -14.45
C LEU A 11 10.42 8.97 -14.39
N ARG A 12 10.34 8.10 -15.39
CA ARG A 12 11.15 6.87 -15.48
C ARG A 12 12.65 7.15 -15.45
N GLY A 13 13.10 8.28 -15.98
CA GLY A 13 14.49 8.73 -15.92
C GLY A 13 15.00 8.97 -14.49
N GLU A 14 14.10 9.22 -13.55
CA GLU A 14 14.42 9.40 -12.13
C GLU A 14 14.68 8.06 -11.39
N PHE A 15 14.33 6.91 -11.98
CA PHE A 15 14.47 5.58 -11.36
C PHE A 15 15.65 4.82 -11.95
N PRO A 16 16.79 4.71 -11.23
CA PRO A 16 17.98 4.01 -11.74
C PRO A 16 17.73 2.53 -12.07
N ALA A 17 16.90 1.85 -11.28
CA ALA A 17 16.62 0.43 -11.48
C ALA A 17 15.88 0.15 -12.81
N LEU A 18 15.09 1.10 -13.32
CA LEU A 18 14.38 0.94 -14.60
C LEU A 18 15.31 1.04 -15.82
N GLN A 19 16.54 1.47 -15.62
CA GLN A 19 17.55 1.53 -16.68
C GLN A 19 18.39 0.24 -16.80
N ARG A 20 18.16 -0.73 -15.90
CA ARG A 20 18.89 -2.01 -15.92
C ARG A 20 18.51 -2.83 -17.14
N LEU A 21 19.53 -3.41 -17.75
CA LEU A 21 19.39 -4.38 -18.84
C LEU A 21 19.67 -5.79 -18.32
N GLU A 22 18.83 -6.73 -18.69
CA GLU A 22 19.06 -8.16 -18.49
C GLU A 22 18.83 -8.87 -19.84
N GLY A 23 19.83 -9.61 -20.29
CA GLY A 23 19.81 -10.19 -21.63
C GLY A 23 19.64 -9.17 -22.77
N GLY A 24 20.13 -7.93 -22.60
CA GLY A 24 20.00 -6.85 -23.59
C GLY A 24 18.63 -6.15 -23.61
N ARG A 25 17.73 -6.46 -22.69
CA ARG A 25 16.39 -5.85 -22.59
C ARG A 25 16.22 -5.15 -21.25
N THR A 26 15.44 -4.06 -21.21
CA THR A 26 15.03 -3.42 -19.97
C THR A 26 14.06 -4.31 -19.19
N LEU A 27 14.23 -4.34 -17.86
CA LEU A 27 13.30 -5.03 -16.99
C LEU A 27 11.96 -4.29 -16.94
N ALA A 28 10.85 -5.05 -16.96
CA ALA A 28 9.51 -4.54 -16.66
C ALA A 28 9.14 -4.97 -15.24
N PHE A 29 9.04 -4.01 -14.34
CA PHE A 29 8.65 -4.24 -12.95
C PHE A 29 7.13 -4.15 -12.83
N LEU A 30 6.45 -5.29 -12.94
CA LEU A 30 5.00 -5.43 -12.74
C LEU A 30 4.72 -6.11 -11.39
N ASP A 31 5.56 -5.82 -10.42
CA ASP A 31 5.59 -6.37 -9.07
C ASP A 31 5.23 -5.33 -7.98
N GLY A 32 4.71 -4.17 -8.38
CA GLY A 32 4.43 -3.02 -7.52
C GLY A 32 3.78 -3.34 -6.16
N PRO A 33 2.78 -4.22 -6.05
CA PRO A 33 2.20 -4.61 -4.76
C PRO A 33 3.19 -5.30 -3.80
N GLY A 34 4.29 -5.85 -4.30
CA GLY A 34 5.39 -6.41 -3.52
C GLY A 34 6.31 -5.34 -2.95
N GLY A 35 6.43 -4.22 -3.62
CA GLY A 35 7.28 -3.06 -3.33
C GLY A 35 7.64 -2.33 -4.61
N THR A 36 7.81 -1.02 -4.54
CA THR A 36 8.12 -0.20 -5.70
C THR A 36 9.62 0.03 -5.86
N GLN A 37 10.05 0.40 -7.07
CA GLN A 37 11.39 0.93 -7.28
C GLN A 37 11.52 2.32 -6.67
N VAL A 38 12.74 2.76 -6.42
CA VAL A 38 13.06 3.98 -5.66
C VAL A 38 13.65 5.04 -6.59
N PRO A 39 13.16 6.29 -6.61
CA PRO A 39 13.72 7.34 -7.42
C PRO A 39 15.08 7.83 -6.87
N ARG A 40 15.93 8.37 -7.75
CA ARG A 40 17.28 8.85 -7.44
C ARG A 40 17.31 9.78 -6.23
N ARG A 41 16.37 10.74 -6.16
CA ARG A 41 16.30 11.71 -5.04
C ARG A 41 16.15 11.06 -3.66
N VAL A 42 15.46 9.90 -3.58
CA VAL A 42 15.32 9.14 -2.32
C VAL A 42 16.64 8.47 -1.95
N ILE A 43 17.34 7.90 -2.94
CA ILE A 43 18.66 7.28 -2.73
C ILE A 43 19.66 8.33 -2.26
N ASP A 44 19.66 9.48 -2.92
CA ASP A 44 20.58 10.59 -2.61
C ASP A 44 20.30 11.11 -1.19
N GLU A 45 19.03 11.33 -0.80
CA GLU A 45 18.68 11.82 0.54
C GLU A 45 19.11 10.85 1.65
N VAL A 46 18.92 9.52 1.46
CA VAL A 46 19.43 8.50 2.39
C VAL A 46 20.96 8.56 2.49
N SER A 47 21.63 8.73 1.37
CA SER A 47 23.11 8.81 1.32
C SER A 47 23.61 10.10 1.98
N ASP A 48 22.96 11.22 1.71
CA ASP A 48 23.31 12.53 2.25
C ASP A 48 23.13 12.59 3.76
N TYR A 49 22.11 11.90 4.30
CA TYR A 49 21.98 11.74 5.75
C TYR A 49 23.24 11.15 6.38
N TYR A 50 23.74 10.02 5.84
CA TYR A 50 24.94 9.37 6.35
C TYR A 50 26.21 10.21 6.16
N LEU A 51 26.29 10.97 5.08
CA LEU A 51 27.46 11.78 4.76
C LEU A 51 27.56 13.03 5.62
N SER A 52 26.43 13.62 6.04
CA SER A 52 26.41 14.98 6.61
C SER A 52 25.70 15.13 7.97
N SER A 53 24.77 14.23 8.31
CA SER A 53 23.83 14.44 9.43
C SER A 53 23.70 13.26 10.38
N ASN A 54 24.52 12.22 10.22
CA ASN A 54 24.40 10.97 11.00
C ASN A 54 24.71 11.21 12.49
N ALA A 55 23.65 11.42 13.27
CA ALA A 55 23.71 11.57 14.72
C ALA A 55 22.39 11.11 15.38
N ASN A 56 22.44 10.75 16.65
CA ASN A 56 21.23 10.54 17.44
C ASN A 56 20.55 11.89 17.76
N SER A 57 19.26 11.85 18.06
CA SER A 57 18.42 13.03 18.37
C SER A 57 18.68 13.61 19.76
N GLY A 58 18.35 14.90 19.97
CA GLY A 58 18.36 15.57 21.26
C GLY A 58 19.73 16.01 21.76
N GLY A 59 20.79 15.96 20.96
CA GLY A 59 22.11 16.43 21.30
C GLY A 59 22.30 17.91 21.01
N ALA A 60 23.11 18.62 21.80
CA ALA A 60 23.37 20.04 21.63
C ALA A 60 24.52 20.30 20.62
N PHE A 61 24.40 19.77 19.40
CA PHE A 61 25.38 19.90 18.31
C PHE A 61 24.74 19.73 16.93
N ALA A 62 25.36 20.32 15.92
CA ALA A 62 24.78 20.56 14.60
C ALA A 62 24.20 19.31 13.88
N THR A 63 24.87 18.16 13.94
CA THR A 63 24.36 16.95 13.28
C THR A 63 23.15 16.36 14.01
N SER A 64 23.07 16.47 15.33
CA SER A 64 21.89 16.08 16.10
C SER A 64 20.69 17.01 15.81
N ASP A 65 20.95 18.32 15.77
CA ASP A 65 19.91 19.30 15.35
C ASP A 65 19.42 19.02 13.93
N ALA A 66 20.28 18.53 13.03
CA ALA A 66 19.90 18.14 11.68
C ALA A 66 19.00 16.89 11.69
N SER A 67 19.34 15.87 12.49
CA SER A 67 18.49 14.67 12.67
C SER A 67 17.10 15.03 13.22
N ASP A 68 17.04 15.92 14.20
CA ASP A 68 15.76 16.38 14.77
C ASP A 68 14.90 17.11 13.73
N ARG A 69 15.50 18.00 12.92
CA ARG A 69 14.78 18.69 11.82
C ARG A 69 14.24 17.70 10.77
N ILE A 70 15.03 16.71 10.36
CA ILE A 70 14.61 15.69 9.40
C ILE A 70 13.36 14.97 9.89
N VAL A 71 13.31 14.56 11.16
CA VAL A 71 12.13 13.89 11.72
C VAL A 71 10.91 14.83 11.73
N VAL A 72 11.08 16.08 12.13
CA VAL A 72 9.99 17.08 12.16
C VAL A 72 9.43 17.33 10.76
N GLU A 73 10.31 17.53 9.77
CA GLU A 73 9.92 17.80 8.38
C GLU A 73 9.26 16.56 7.73
N ALA A 74 9.77 15.36 8.01
CA ALA A 74 9.19 14.13 7.53
C ALA A 74 7.80 13.86 8.13
N ARG A 75 7.60 14.14 9.43
CA ARG A 75 6.26 14.04 10.05
C ARG A 75 5.27 15.00 9.39
N ALA A 76 5.69 16.24 9.13
CA ALA A 76 4.86 17.22 8.44
C ALA A 76 4.53 16.76 7.00
N ALA A 77 5.50 16.16 6.30
CA ALA A 77 5.27 15.62 4.96
C ALA A 77 4.27 14.45 4.97
N VAL A 78 4.40 13.54 5.93
CA VAL A 78 3.45 12.43 6.10
C VAL A 78 2.05 12.94 6.48
N ALA A 79 1.97 13.93 7.38
CA ALA A 79 0.68 14.56 7.72
C ALA A 79 -0.01 15.16 6.50
N ASP A 80 0.76 15.80 5.59
CA ASP A 80 0.23 16.30 4.32
C ASP A 80 -0.25 15.17 3.40
N LEU A 81 0.51 14.06 3.31
CA LEU A 81 0.15 12.89 2.50
C LEU A 81 -1.13 12.23 2.98
N LEU A 82 -1.27 12.07 4.30
CA LEU A 82 -2.40 11.38 4.91
C LEU A 82 -3.61 12.30 5.17
N GLY A 83 -3.47 13.62 5.02
CA GLY A 83 -4.51 14.57 5.36
C GLY A 83 -4.73 14.75 6.87
N ALA A 84 -3.73 14.42 7.70
CA ALA A 84 -3.80 14.59 9.15
C ALA A 84 -3.85 16.07 9.58
N ASP A 85 -4.39 16.34 10.76
CA ASP A 85 -4.50 17.71 11.29
C ASP A 85 -3.17 18.24 11.81
N THR A 86 -2.39 17.37 12.43
CA THR A 86 -1.09 17.73 13.02
C THR A 86 -0.05 16.63 12.76
N PRO A 87 1.25 17.00 12.61
CA PRO A 87 2.34 16.04 12.55
C PRO A 87 2.44 15.13 13.79
N ASP A 88 1.91 15.54 14.94
CA ASP A 88 1.93 14.74 16.17
C ASP A 88 1.07 13.47 16.10
N GLU A 89 0.17 13.39 15.16
CA GLU A 89 -0.63 12.19 14.86
C GLU A 89 0.14 11.12 14.07
N VAL A 90 1.34 11.46 13.58
CA VAL A 90 2.19 10.58 12.78
C VAL A 90 3.27 9.94 13.65
N LYS A 91 3.45 8.62 13.52
CA LYS A 91 4.47 7.82 14.19
C LYS A 91 5.23 6.98 13.17
N PHE A 92 6.54 6.83 13.39
CA PHE A 92 7.40 6.00 12.56
C PHE A 92 7.75 4.67 13.24
N GLY A 93 8.00 3.65 12.42
CA GLY A 93 8.46 2.34 12.87
C GLY A 93 9.16 1.58 11.74
N ALA A 94 9.59 0.36 12.02
CA ALA A 94 10.32 -0.44 11.04
C ALA A 94 9.49 -0.77 9.78
N ASN A 95 8.21 -1.08 9.97
CA ASN A 95 7.23 -1.37 8.94
C ASN A 95 5.83 -1.39 9.56
N MET A 96 4.80 -1.39 8.72
CA MET A 96 3.40 -1.47 9.15
C MET A 96 3.13 -2.65 10.10
N THR A 97 3.62 -3.84 9.77
CA THR A 97 3.39 -5.06 10.56
C THR A 97 3.87 -4.90 12.01
N SER A 98 5.10 -4.40 12.22
CA SER A 98 5.66 -4.15 13.54
C SER A 98 4.86 -3.09 14.31
N LEU A 99 4.41 -2.03 13.63
CA LEU A 99 3.55 -1.01 14.22
C LEU A 99 2.20 -1.59 14.64
N THR A 100 1.58 -2.43 13.81
CA THR A 100 0.30 -3.08 14.14
C THR A 100 0.44 -4.01 15.34
N PHE A 101 1.52 -4.83 15.42
CA PHE A 101 1.82 -5.64 16.61
C PHE A 101 2.04 -4.80 17.86
N HIS A 102 2.64 -3.62 17.73
CA HIS A 102 2.83 -2.73 18.86
C HIS A 102 1.50 -2.11 19.32
N VAL A 103 0.77 -1.46 18.39
CA VAL A 103 -0.47 -0.75 18.71
C VAL A 103 -1.57 -1.70 19.15
N SER A 104 -1.64 -2.91 18.62
CA SER A 104 -2.63 -3.92 19.04
C SER A 104 -2.55 -4.22 20.52
N ARG A 105 -1.35 -4.27 21.11
CA ARG A 105 -1.16 -4.45 22.56
C ARG A 105 -1.70 -3.28 23.36
N SER A 106 -1.45 -2.06 22.88
CA SER A 106 -1.94 -0.83 23.53
C SER A 106 -3.47 -0.75 23.50
N ILE A 107 -4.09 -1.07 22.37
CA ILE A 107 -5.55 -1.12 22.25
C ILE A 107 -6.12 -2.24 23.12
N ALA A 108 -5.60 -3.47 23.01
CA ALA A 108 -6.08 -4.63 23.76
C ALA A 108 -5.93 -4.46 25.29
N ALA A 109 -4.98 -3.66 25.76
CA ALA A 109 -4.85 -3.35 27.19
C ALA A 109 -6.03 -2.56 27.76
N THR A 110 -6.82 -1.89 26.92
CA THR A 110 -8.04 -1.14 27.29
C THR A 110 -9.30 -2.00 27.22
N LEU A 111 -9.23 -3.19 26.62
CA LEU A 111 -10.35 -4.09 26.38
C LEU A 111 -10.51 -5.11 27.52
N ARG A 112 -11.72 -5.67 27.62
CA ARG A 112 -12.08 -6.66 28.65
C ARG A 112 -12.31 -8.04 28.00
N PRO A 113 -12.11 -9.13 28.74
CA PRO A 113 -12.49 -10.46 28.26
C PRO A 113 -13.94 -10.49 27.77
N GLY A 114 -14.15 -11.05 26.58
CA GLY A 114 -15.47 -11.10 25.92
C GLY A 114 -15.77 -9.89 25.01
N ASP A 115 -14.96 -8.81 25.02
CA ASP A 115 -15.01 -7.80 23.96
C ASP A 115 -14.62 -8.41 22.61
N GLU A 116 -15.09 -7.83 21.53
CA GLU A 116 -14.95 -8.35 20.17
C GLU A 116 -14.09 -7.44 19.29
N ILE A 117 -13.27 -8.07 18.45
CA ILE A 117 -12.52 -7.43 17.35
C ILE A 117 -13.06 -7.98 16.04
N LEU A 118 -13.38 -7.12 15.10
CA LEU A 118 -13.81 -7.48 13.76
C LEU A 118 -12.66 -7.27 12.77
N VAL A 119 -12.31 -8.31 12.00
CA VAL A 119 -11.32 -8.27 10.92
C VAL A 119 -11.94 -8.72 9.61
N THR A 120 -11.26 -8.56 8.47
CA THR A 120 -11.81 -9.02 7.19
C THR A 120 -10.98 -10.14 6.55
N GLY A 121 -11.64 -10.99 5.77
CA GLY A 121 -11.01 -12.06 5.01
C GLY A 121 -10.40 -11.61 3.68
N LEU A 122 -10.39 -10.30 3.39
CA LEU A 122 -9.69 -9.69 2.25
C LEU A 122 -8.31 -9.18 2.60
N ASP A 123 -7.99 -9.14 3.91
CA ASP A 123 -6.82 -8.44 4.42
C ASP A 123 -5.53 -9.25 4.25
N HIS A 124 -4.44 -8.49 4.24
CA HIS A 124 -3.11 -9.01 4.50
C HIS A 124 -3.01 -9.47 5.96
N GLU A 125 -2.34 -10.61 6.22
CA GLU A 125 -2.16 -11.18 7.58
C GLU A 125 -1.54 -10.20 8.58
N ALA A 126 -0.77 -9.21 8.13
CA ALA A 126 -0.26 -8.15 8.99
C ALA A 126 -1.35 -7.30 9.66
N ASN A 127 -2.58 -7.31 9.10
CA ASN A 127 -3.75 -6.66 9.69
C ASN A 127 -4.77 -7.67 10.27
N VAL A 128 -4.40 -8.95 10.42
CA VAL A 128 -5.21 -10.01 11.03
C VAL A 128 -4.47 -10.64 12.19
N SER A 129 -3.27 -11.18 11.95
CA SER A 129 -2.50 -11.93 12.94
C SER A 129 -2.20 -11.18 14.25
N PRO A 130 -1.89 -9.86 14.26
CA PRO A 130 -1.70 -9.11 15.50
C PRO A 130 -2.96 -9.08 16.38
N TRP A 131 -4.14 -8.98 15.76
CA TRP A 131 -5.42 -8.98 16.46
C TRP A 131 -5.78 -10.35 17.02
N LEU A 132 -5.51 -11.43 16.27
CA LEU A 132 -5.66 -12.80 16.77
C LEU A 132 -4.74 -13.07 17.98
N ALA A 133 -3.49 -12.60 17.92
CA ALA A 133 -2.52 -12.78 18.99
C ALA A 133 -2.97 -12.10 20.29
N VAL A 134 -3.32 -10.80 20.23
CA VAL A 134 -3.76 -10.08 21.43
C VAL A 134 -5.12 -10.57 21.94
N ALA A 135 -6.00 -11.04 21.04
CA ALA A 135 -7.28 -11.63 21.43
C ALA A 135 -7.08 -12.90 22.26
N LYS A 136 -6.17 -13.77 21.82
CA LYS A 136 -5.77 -14.96 22.59
C LYS A 136 -5.22 -14.59 23.96
N ASP A 137 -4.32 -13.60 24.03
CA ASP A 137 -3.68 -13.20 25.28
C ASP A 137 -4.65 -12.54 26.28
N ARG A 138 -5.73 -11.92 25.79
CA ARG A 138 -6.65 -11.11 26.59
C ARG A 138 -8.05 -11.70 26.74
N GLY A 139 -8.32 -12.87 26.16
CA GLY A 139 -9.64 -13.51 26.18
C GLY A 139 -10.71 -12.74 25.40
N LEU A 140 -10.28 -12.09 24.29
CA LEU A 140 -11.17 -11.39 23.36
C LEU A 140 -11.68 -12.36 22.29
N THR A 141 -12.73 -11.98 21.58
CA THR A 141 -13.26 -12.74 20.45
C THR A 141 -12.93 -12.02 19.14
N VAL A 142 -12.32 -12.72 18.19
CA VAL A 142 -12.14 -12.18 16.83
C VAL A 142 -13.22 -12.76 15.91
N ARG A 143 -13.90 -11.89 15.17
CA ARG A 143 -14.85 -12.25 14.11
C ARG A 143 -14.28 -11.82 12.77
N THR A 144 -14.41 -12.66 11.74
CA THR A 144 -13.91 -12.38 10.40
C THR A 144 -15.05 -12.19 9.41
N VAL A 145 -15.14 -11.01 8.81
CA VAL A 145 -16.08 -10.73 7.71
C VAL A 145 -15.61 -11.39 6.43
N GLY A 146 -16.49 -12.11 5.76
CA GLY A 146 -16.18 -12.82 4.52
C GLY A 146 -16.12 -11.90 3.29
N PRO A 147 -15.34 -12.26 2.26
CA PRO A 147 -15.51 -11.71 0.93
C PRO A 147 -16.65 -12.43 0.19
N ARG A 148 -17.28 -11.74 -0.75
CA ARG A 148 -18.07 -12.34 -1.81
C ARG A 148 -17.13 -13.01 -2.81
N LEU A 149 -17.36 -14.27 -3.16
CA LEU A 149 -16.41 -15.06 -3.93
C LEU A 149 -16.51 -14.84 -5.46
N ASP A 150 -17.58 -14.21 -5.92
CA ASP A 150 -17.82 -13.91 -7.33
C ASP A 150 -16.95 -12.74 -7.83
N ASP A 151 -16.83 -11.67 -7.03
CA ASP A 151 -16.08 -10.46 -7.39
C ASP A 151 -15.03 -10.03 -6.36
N CYS A 152 -14.82 -10.81 -5.30
CA CYS A 152 -13.89 -10.55 -4.20
C CYS A 152 -14.13 -9.18 -3.54
N THR A 153 -15.38 -8.72 -3.44
CA THR A 153 -15.76 -7.57 -2.63
C THR A 153 -16.06 -8.00 -1.20
N LEU A 154 -15.97 -7.08 -0.24
CA LEU A 154 -16.36 -7.36 1.14
C LEU A 154 -17.87 -7.55 1.24
N ASP A 155 -18.32 -8.58 1.94
CA ASP A 155 -19.74 -8.81 2.20
C ASP A 155 -20.22 -7.89 3.32
N LEU A 156 -20.95 -6.82 2.93
CA LEU A 156 -21.46 -5.83 3.87
C LEU A 156 -22.63 -6.34 4.71
N ASP A 157 -23.37 -7.34 4.24
CA ASP A 157 -24.44 -7.97 5.03
C ASP A 157 -23.82 -8.82 6.14
N ASP A 158 -22.72 -9.56 5.82
CA ASP A 158 -21.95 -10.31 6.81
C ASP A 158 -21.23 -9.37 7.80
N PHE A 159 -20.77 -8.19 7.33
CA PHE A 159 -20.20 -7.15 8.19
C PHE A 159 -21.21 -6.69 9.23
N ASP A 160 -22.41 -6.32 8.82
CA ASP A 160 -23.47 -5.85 9.73
C ASP A 160 -23.92 -6.96 10.70
N ALA A 161 -24.04 -8.20 10.22
CA ALA A 161 -24.41 -9.34 11.06
C ALA A 161 -23.36 -9.66 12.15
N LYS A 162 -22.11 -9.27 11.94
CA LYS A 162 -21.00 -9.52 12.86
C LYS A 162 -20.69 -8.34 13.78
N LEU A 163 -21.16 -7.13 13.47
CA LEU A 163 -21.12 -6.01 14.40
C LEU A 163 -22.04 -6.27 15.59
N SER A 164 -21.54 -5.99 16.78
CA SER A 164 -22.30 -6.15 18.01
C SER A 164 -21.99 -5.04 19.02
N PRO A 165 -22.80 -4.85 20.07
CA PRO A 165 -22.48 -3.92 21.16
C PRO A 165 -21.20 -4.26 21.93
N ARG A 166 -20.58 -5.43 21.68
CA ARG A 166 -19.28 -5.83 22.24
C ARG A 166 -18.13 -5.54 21.29
N THR A 167 -18.37 -5.18 20.03
CA THR A 167 -17.32 -4.81 19.10
C THR A 167 -16.63 -3.54 19.59
N ARG A 168 -15.30 -3.60 19.76
CA ARG A 168 -14.46 -2.50 20.24
C ARG A 168 -13.48 -2.00 19.22
N LEU A 169 -13.18 -2.83 18.23
CA LEU A 169 -12.27 -2.50 17.14
C LEU A 169 -12.76 -3.18 15.86
N VAL A 170 -12.67 -2.45 14.76
CA VAL A 170 -12.82 -2.95 13.39
C VAL A 170 -11.53 -2.67 12.65
N ALA A 171 -10.81 -3.72 12.25
CA ALA A 171 -9.57 -3.63 11.47
C ALA A 171 -9.82 -4.16 10.05
N PHE A 172 -9.47 -3.36 9.04
CA PHE A 172 -9.69 -3.70 7.63
C PHE A 172 -8.72 -2.99 6.70
N GLY A 173 -8.42 -3.61 5.55
CA GLY A 173 -7.61 -3.04 4.49
C GLY A 173 -8.41 -2.01 3.66
N TRP A 174 -7.74 -0.93 3.24
CA TRP A 174 -8.33 0.00 2.26
C TRP A 174 -8.52 -0.67 0.92
N ALA A 175 -7.49 -1.42 0.48
CA ALA A 175 -7.55 -2.20 -0.75
C ALA A 175 -6.85 -3.54 -0.58
N SER A 176 -7.41 -4.58 -1.20
CA SER A 176 -6.82 -5.92 -1.19
C SER A 176 -5.51 -5.96 -1.97
N ASN A 177 -4.44 -6.35 -1.30
CA ASN A 177 -3.12 -6.52 -1.90
C ASN A 177 -3.03 -7.72 -2.86
N ALA A 178 -4.00 -8.63 -2.83
CA ALA A 178 -4.06 -9.78 -3.72
C ALA A 178 -4.84 -9.47 -5.02
N VAL A 179 -6.07 -9.00 -4.91
CA VAL A 179 -7.00 -8.85 -6.05
C VAL A 179 -7.30 -7.39 -6.42
N GLY A 180 -6.82 -6.44 -5.65
CA GLY A 180 -6.96 -5.01 -5.94
C GLY A 180 -8.30 -4.39 -5.55
N THR A 181 -9.28 -5.13 -5.06
CA THR A 181 -10.57 -4.59 -4.61
C THR A 181 -10.39 -3.48 -3.58
N ILE A 182 -11.06 -2.35 -3.77
CA ILE A 182 -11.11 -1.23 -2.82
C ILE A 182 -12.34 -1.42 -1.94
N ASN A 183 -12.14 -1.41 -0.62
CA ASN A 183 -13.24 -1.43 0.33
C ASN A 183 -13.91 -0.05 0.47
N PRO A 184 -15.20 0.03 0.79
CA PRO A 184 -15.91 1.29 1.03
C PRO A 184 -15.54 1.87 2.41
N VAL A 185 -14.30 2.36 2.56
CA VAL A 185 -13.64 2.69 3.83
C VAL A 185 -14.47 3.65 4.69
N ALA A 186 -14.95 4.77 4.11
CA ALA A 186 -15.75 5.75 4.86
C ALA A 186 -17.04 5.14 5.41
N GLU A 187 -17.67 4.22 4.66
CA GLU A 187 -18.87 3.51 5.09
C GLU A 187 -18.57 2.52 6.22
N LEU A 188 -17.46 1.77 6.12
CA LEU A 188 -17.06 0.83 7.18
C LEU A 188 -16.69 1.56 8.46
N VAL A 189 -15.99 2.69 8.37
CA VAL A 189 -15.68 3.55 9.52
C VAL A 189 -16.95 4.05 10.18
N ARG A 190 -17.88 4.60 9.41
CA ARG A 190 -19.15 5.10 9.94
C ARG A 190 -19.94 4.00 10.70
N ARG A 191 -20.06 2.81 10.11
CA ARG A 191 -20.75 1.66 10.74
C ARG A 191 -20.04 1.20 12.01
N ALA A 192 -18.71 1.16 12.02
CA ALA A 192 -17.93 0.82 13.21
C ALA A 192 -18.13 1.83 14.33
N HIS A 193 -18.10 3.13 14.03
CA HIS A 193 -18.33 4.20 15.00
C HIS A 193 -19.76 4.17 15.55
N GLU A 194 -20.77 3.89 14.72
CA GLU A 194 -22.16 3.72 15.17
C GLU A 194 -22.32 2.56 16.17
N ALA A 195 -21.49 1.52 16.05
CA ALA A 195 -21.41 0.43 17.02
C ALA A 195 -20.54 0.74 18.24
N GLY A 196 -19.88 1.91 18.28
CA GLY A 196 -18.98 2.34 19.36
C GLY A 196 -17.59 1.70 19.30
N ALA A 197 -17.18 1.21 18.14
CA ALA A 197 -15.89 0.59 17.91
C ALA A 197 -14.88 1.57 17.32
N LEU A 198 -13.60 1.45 17.71
CA LEU A 198 -12.48 2.09 17.02
C LEU A 198 -12.23 1.45 15.65
N THR A 199 -11.57 2.18 14.76
CA THR A 199 -11.22 1.73 13.42
C THR A 199 -9.71 1.71 13.19
N TYR A 200 -9.22 0.66 12.53
CA TYR A 200 -7.81 0.49 12.15
C TYR A 200 -7.71 0.13 10.68
N VAL A 201 -7.24 1.08 9.87
CA VAL A 201 -7.22 0.97 8.41
C VAL A 201 -5.81 0.65 7.91
N ASP A 202 -5.65 -0.47 7.21
CA ASP A 202 -4.42 -0.78 6.47
C ASP A 202 -4.48 -0.16 5.08
N ALA A 203 -3.74 0.93 4.87
CA ALA A 203 -3.64 1.63 3.61
C ALA A 203 -2.35 1.28 2.82
N VAL A 204 -1.61 0.23 3.20
CA VAL A 204 -0.34 -0.15 2.58
C VAL A 204 -0.48 -0.33 1.07
N HIS A 205 -1.53 -1.02 0.63
CA HIS A 205 -1.75 -1.25 -0.80
C HIS A 205 -2.43 -0.09 -1.51
N TRP A 206 -3.10 0.78 -0.77
CA TRP A 206 -3.76 1.97 -1.33
C TRP A 206 -2.81 3.15 -1.51
N ALA A 207 -1.86 3.34 -0.61
CA ALA A 207 -1.00 4.53 -0.53
C ALA A 207 -0.30 4.93 -1.85
N PRO A 208 0.18 4.02 -2.71
CA PRO A 208 0.77 4.40 -4.00
C PRO A 208 -0.27 4.77 -5.08
N HIS A 209 -1.54 4.44 -4.92
CA HIS A 209 -2.54 4.45 -5.98
C HIS A 209 -3.63 5.52 -5.85
N GLY A 210 -3.78 6.15 -4.69
CA GLY A 210 -4.88 7.09 -4.48
C GLY A 210 -4.67 8.04 -3.31
N GLN A 211 -5.54 9.04 -3.27
CA GLN A 211 -5.53 10.02 -2.20
C GLN A 211 -5.92 9.38 -0.87
N ILE A 212 -5.26 9.83 0.20
CA ILE A 212 -5.65 9.53 1.57
C ILE A 212 -6.07 10.86 2.23
N ASP A 213 -7.20 10.84 2.90
CA ASP A 213 -7.63 11.93 3.79
C ASP A 213 -8.27 11.30 5.04
N VAL A 214 -7.47 11.15 6.09
CA VAL A 214 -7.89 10.49 7.34
C VAL A 214 -9.02 11.22 8.05
N ARG A 215 -9.17 12.54 7.82
CA ARG A 215 -10.27 13.33 8.37
C ARG A 215 -11.57 13.09 7.62
N GLN A 216 -11.47 12.98 6.28
CA GLN A 216 -12.65 12.73 5.45
C GLN A 216 -13.24 11.35 5.71
N ILE A 217 -12.40 10.33 5.91
CA ILE A 217 -12.85 8.98 6.27
C ILE A 217 -13.12 8.80 7.75
N ASP A 218 -12.71 9.77 8.58
CA ASP A 218 -12.91 9.84 10.03
C ASP A 218 -12.34 8.65 10.81
N THR A 219 -11.26 8.01 10.32
CA THR A 219 -10.67 6.83 10.97
C THR A 219 -9.88 7.20 12.23
N ASP A 220 -9.82 6.26 13.20
CA ASP A 220 -9.02 6.44 14.42
C ASP A 220 -7.55 6.11 14.20
N PHE A 221 -7.26 5.09 13.38
CA PHE A 221 -5.90 4.68 13.02
C PHE A 221 -5.80 4.37 11.53
N LEU A 222 -4.63 4.67 10.96
CA LEU A 222 -4.26 4.24 9.62
C LEU A 222 -2.79 3.87 9.59
N VAL A 223 -2.44 2.79 8.89
CA VAL A 223 -1.05 2.37 8.69
C VAL A 223 -0.70 2.24 7.22
N CYS A 224 0.56 2.57 6.91
CA CYS A 224 1.16 2.29 5.62
C CYS A 224 2.68 2.05 5.76
N SER A 225 3.36 1.74 4.65
CA SER A 225 4.82 1.54 4.61
C SER A 225 5.40 2.22 3.37
N ALA A 226 6.45 3.02 3.56
CA ALA A 226 6.99 3.89 2.52
C ALA A 226 7.52 3.13 1.30
N TYR A 227 8.04 1.90 1.47
CA TYR A 227 8.54 1.08 0.36
C TYR A 227 7.45 0.67 -0.66
N LYS A 228 6.18 0.88 -0.35
CA LYS A 228 5.07 0.70 -1.30
C LYS A 228 4.82 1.93 -2.16
N PHE A 229 5.20 3.12 -1.68
CA PHE A 229 5.06 4.38 -2.40
C PHE A 229 6.42 5.06 -2.63
N PHE A 230 7.34 4.30 -3.26
CA PHE A 230 8.63 4.76 -3.81
C PHE A 230 9.69 5.15 -2.77
N GLY A 231 9.45 4.86 -1.48
CA GLY A 231 10.34 5.16 -0.37
C GLY A 231 11.14 3.96 0.14
N PRO A 232 11.88 4.13 1.24
CA PRO A 232 12.60 3.06 1.93
C PRO A 232 11.68 2.22 2.83
N HIS A 233 12.24 1.18 3.47
CA HIS A 233 11.53 0.34 4.44
C HIS A 233 11.33 1.10 5.76
N VAL A 234 10.26 1.90 5.82
CA VAL A 234 9.81 2.64 7.00
C VAL A 234 8.30 2.44 7.13
N GLY A 235 7.84 2.07 8.32
CA GLY A 235 6.44 2.00 8.68
C GLY A 235 5.94 3.36 9.15
N ILE A 236 4.68 3.64 8.84
CA ILE A 236 3.98 4.86 9.22
C ILE A 236 2.66 4.47 9.89
N LEU A 237 2.41 5.05 11.05
CA LEU A 237 1.15 4.99 11.76
C LEU A 237 0.60 6.42 11.89
N TYR A 238 -0.63 6.60 11.43
CA TYR A 238 -1.50 7.70 11.87
C TYR A 238 -2.36 7.21 13.02
N GLY A 239 -2.52 8.04 14.03
CA GLY A 239 -3.50 7.81 15.08
C GLY A 239 -4.08 9.14 15.54
N ARG A 240 -5.41 9.20 15.69
CA ARG A 240 -6.12 10.39 16.18
C ARG A 240 -5.56 10.79 17.53
N ALA A 241 -5.18 12.06 17.70
CA ALA A 241 -4.45 12.54 18.87
C ALA A 241 -5.11 12.15 20.21
N GLU A 242 -6.42 12.38 20.36
CA GLU A 242 -7.15 12.05 21.57
C GLU A 242 -7.25 10.54 21.86
N VAL A 243 -7.13 9.68 20.82
CA VAL A 243 -7.11 8.22 20.99
C VAL A 243 -5.72 7.81 21.43
N LEU A 244 -4.66 8.31 20.76
CA LEU A 244 -3.27 8.03 21.13
C LEU A 244 -2.98 8.42 22.58
N GLU A 245 -3.48 9.57 23.06
CA GLU A 245 -3.25 10.04 24.42
C GLU A 245 -3.84 9.11 25.49
N ARG A 246 -4.95 8.48 25.20
CA ARG A 246 -5.65 7.58 26.16
C ARG A 246 -5.06 6.18 26.21
N LEU A 247 -4.35 5.73 25.18
CA LEU A 247 -3.81 4.38 25.11
C LEU A 247 -2.55 4.22 25.98
N PRO A 248 -2.35 3.11 26.67
CA PRO A 248 -1.08 2.80 27.32
C PRO A 248 0.01 2.60 26.27
N ALA A 249 1.19 3.12 26.55
CA ALA A 249 2.33 3.04 25.64
C ALA A 249 3.41 2.07 26.13
N TYR A 250 3.81 1.14 25.29
CA TYR A 250 4.92 0.22 25.54
C TYR A 250 6.23 0.85 25.02
N LYS A 251 6.93 1.57 25.88
CA LYS A 251 8.15 2.31 25.54
C LYS A 251 9.14 2.34 26.67
N VAL A 252 10.41 2.62 26.37
CA VAL A 252 11.44 2.92 27.37
C VAL A 252 11.21 4.30 27.99
N ARG A 253 11.66 4.52 29.21
CA ARG A 253 11.66 5.84 29.87
C ARG A 253 13.01 6.52 29.65
N PRO A 254 13.05 7.81 29.38
CA PRO A 254 12.00 8.83 29.28
C PRO A 254 11.58 9.14 27.82
N ALA A 255 11.38 8.14 26.95
CA ALA A 255 11.05 8.38 25.55
C ALA A 255 9.91 9.41 25.40
N HIS A 256 10.12 10.39 24.53
CA HIS A 256 9.20 11.51 24.32
C HIS A 256 7.94 11.06 23.59
N ASP A 257 8.08 10.23 22.54
CA ASP A 257 6.92 9.71 21.82
C ASP A 257 6.39 8.43 22.47
N ARG A 258 5.07 8.27 22.47
CA ARG A 258 4.39 7.13 23.13
C ARG A 258 4.41 5.85 22.31
N PHE A 259 4.50 5.95 20.98
CA PHE A 259 4.39 4.82 20.04
C PHE A 259 5.66 4.58 19.23
N GLU A 260 6.73 5.33 19.51
CA GLU A 260 8.07 5.11 19.01
C GLU A 260 8.94 4.57 20.15
N THR A 261 9.30 3.29 20.08
CA THR A 261 9.83 2.55 21.23
C THR A 261 11.33 2.70 21.44
N GLY A 262 12.08 3.16 20.46
CA GLY A 262 13.53 3.29 20.48
C GLY A 262 14.02 4.29 19.44
N THR A 263 15.33 4.33 19.24
CA THR A 263 15.96 5.20 18.24
C THR A 263 15.37 4.94 16.85
N LEU A 264 14.98 6.00 16.18
CA LEU A 264 14.36 5.94 14.87
C LEU A 264 15.38 5.62 13.76
N ASN A 265 14.88 5.14 12.63
CA ASN A 265 15.64 4.99 11.38
C ASN A 265 15.68 6.34 10.67
N PHE A 266 16.60 7.23 11.08
CA PHE A 266 16.64 8.62 10.58
C PHE A 266 16.90 8.70 9.08
N GLU A 267 17.82 7.89 8.55
CA GLU A 267 18.11 7.82 7.12
C GLU A 267 16.90 7.35 6.31
N GLY A 268 16.16 6.36 6.82
CA GLY A 268 14.93 5.90 6.20
C GLY A 268 13.81 6.94 6.28
N ILE A 269 13.74 7.71 7.34
CA ILE A 269 12.78 8.82 7.51
C ILE A 269 13.11 9.95 6.54
N ALA A 270 14.38 10.30 6.35
CA ALA A 270 14.83 11.25 5.33
C ALA A 270 14.40 10.81 3.92
N GLY A 271 14.68 9.54 3.58
CA GLY A 271 14.24 8.97 2.30
C GLY A 271 12.71 8.91 2.14
N THR A 272 11.96 8.72 3.23
CA THR A 272 10.49 8.78 3.20
C THR A 272 9.98 10.18 2.89
N HIS A 273 10.60 11.21 3.47
CA HIS A 273 10.31 12.60 3.13
C HIS A 273 10.55 12.87 1.64
N ALA A 274 11.70 12.47 1.12
CA ALA A 274 12.03 12.63 -0.30
C ALA A 274 11.05 11.89 -1.24
N ALA A 275 10.52 10.73 -0.84
CA ALA A 275 9.50 10.01 -1.59
C ALA A 275 8.16 10.78 -1.63
N ILE A 276 7.76 11.40 -0.53
CA ILE A 276 6.55 12.23 -0.47
C ILE A 276 6.73 13.49 -1.33
N ASP A 277 7.89 14.13 -1.29
CA ASP A 277 8.19 15.29 -2.14
C ASP A 277 8.25 14.92 -3.63
N TYR A 278 8.68 13.69 -3.97
CA TYR A 278 8.56 13.14 -5.31
C TYR A 278 7.09 13.07 -5.78
N LEU A 279 6.21 12.54 -4.94
CA LEU A 279 4.77 12.48 -5.25
C LEU A 279 4.14 13.88 -5.40
N ALA A 280 4.53 14.83 -4.54
CA ALA A 280 4.10 16.21 -4.64
C ALA A 280 4.60 16.88 -5.93
N ASP A 281 5.83 16.57 -6.36
CA ASP A 281 6.40 17.09 -7.61
C ASP A 281 5.63 16.60 -8.85
N ILE A 282 5.16 15.35 -8.84
CA ILE A 282 4.24 14.85 -9.88
C ILE A 282 3.00 15.74 -9.97
N GLY A 283 2.43 16.11 -8.84
CA GLY A 283 1.27 17.00 -8.80
C GLY A 283 1.55 18.40 -9.33
N ARG A 284 2.70 18.98 -8.99
CA ARG A 284 3.13 20.28 -9.51
C ARG A 284 3.35 20.27 -11.03
N ARG A 285 3.87 19.16 -11.56
CA ARG A 285 4.21 19.01 -12.99
C ARG A 285 3.02 18.60 -13.84
N PHE A 286 2.20 17.67 -13.37
CA PHE A 286 1.20 16.97 -14.16
C PHE A 286 -0.22 17.04 -13.58
N GLY A 287 -0.41 17.50 -12.35
CA GLY A 287 -1.72 17.58 -11.72
C GLY A 287 -2.63 18.62 -12.38
N ALA A 288 -3.89 18.24 -12.65
CA ALA A 288 -4.93 19.18 -13.05
C ALA A 288 -5.59 19.75 -11.78
N THR A 289 -5.58 21.08 -11.62
CA THR A 289 -6.36 21.75 -10.56
C THR A 289 -7.76 22.02 -11.09
N GLN A 290 -8.78 21.35 -10.53
CA GLN A 290 -10.17 21.69 -10.82
C GLN A 290 -10.45 23.12 -10.31
N GLY A 291 -10.83 24.01 -11.21
CA GLY A 291 -11.48 25.30 -10.90
C GLY A 291 -10.60 26.50 -10.60
N SER A 292 -9.28 26.43 -10.64
CA SER A 292 -8.41 27.59 -10.58
C SER A 292 -7.54 27.70 -11.84
N LYS A 293 -7.35 28.92 -12.32
CA LYS A 293 -6.31 29.24 -13.32
C LYS A 293 -5.04 28.56 -12.85
N ARG A 294 -4.46 27.72 -13.71
CA ARG A 294 -3.19 27.03 -13.50
C ARG A 294 -2.25 27.86 -12.64
N VAL A 295 -2.10 27.52 -11.37
CA VAL A 295 -0.97 28.00 -10.58
C VAL A 295 0.21 27.17 -11.07
N GLN A 296 0.81 27.59 -12.19
CA GLN A 296 2.08 27.04 -12.63
C GLN A 296 3.15 27.54 -11.65
N GLY A 297 3.85 26.61 -11.02
CA GLY A 297 5.08 26.93 -10.33
C GLY A 297 5.21 26.41 -8.91
N ALA A 298 6.35 26.64 -8.35
CA ALA A 298 6.87 26.18 -7.06
C ALA A 298 6.08 26.58 -5.78
N PHE A 299 4.95 27.26 -5.91
CA PHE A 299 4.15 27.78 -4.81
C PHE A 299 2.88 26.98 -4.47
N MET A 300 2.70 25.79 -5.08
CA MET A 300 1.60 24.93 -4.67
C MET A 300 1.92 24.32 -3.31
N ASP A 301 1.02 24.50 -2.32
CA ASP A 301 1.06 23.82 -1.04
C ASP A 301 1.26 22.29 -1.25
N ARG A 302 2.13 21.68 -0.45
CA ARG A 302 2.48 20.25 -0.58
C ARG A 302 1.23 19.37 -0.53
N ARG A 303 0.30 19.61 0.37
CA ARG A 303 -0.96 18.84 0.49
C ARG A 303 -1.79 18.91 -0.80
N LEU A 304 -1.93 20.09 -1.38
CA LEU A 304 -2.65 20.26 -2.64
C LEU A 304 -1.91 19.59 -3.81
N ALA A 305 -0.57 19.71 -3.84
CA ALA A 305 0.26 19.06 -4.83
C ALA A 305 0.17 17.53 -4.75
N LEU A 306 0.20 16.95 -3.55
CA LEU A 306 0.01 15.51 -3.33
C LEU A 306 -1.35 15.03 -3.84
N ARG A 307 -2.43 15.73 -3.53
CA ARG A 307 -3.77 15.40 -4.03
C ARG A 307 -3.82 15.39 -5.57
N ALA A 308 -3.26 16.43 -6.19
CA ALA A 308 -3.20 16.51 -7.64
C ALA A 308 -2.33 15.42 -8.27
N GLY A 309 -1.19 15.11 -7.63
CA GLY A 309 -0.28 14.05 -8.06
C GLY A 309 -0.91 12.66 -7.97
N MET A 310 -1.54 12.34 -6.86
CA MET A 310 -2.20 11.05 -6.65
C MET A 310 -3.40 10.86 -7.59
N THR A 311 -4.13 11.93 -7.94
CA THR A 311 -5.17 11.87 -8.98
C THR A 311 -4.57 11.53 -10.34
N ALA A 312 -3.51 12.25 -10.76
CA ALA A 312 -2.86 12.02 -12.04
C ALA A 312 -2.26 10.60 -12.15
N ILE A 313 -1.64 10.11 -11.06
CA ILE A 313 -1.11 8.74 -10.96
C ILE A 313 -2.25 7.74 -11.17
N ARG A 314 -3.34 7.86 -10.41
CA ARG A 314 -4.47 6.94 -10.48
C ARG A 314 -5.10 6.90 -11.88
N GLU A 315 -5.33 8.06 -12.50
CA GLU A 315 -5.90 8.14 -13.85
C GLU A 315 -5.01 7.40 -14.86
N TYR A 316 -3.71 7.60 -14.79
CA TYR A 316 -2.75 6.95 -15.69
C TYR A 316 -2.70 5.43 -15.45
N GLU A 317 -2.53 5.01 -14.19
CA GLU A 317 -2.44 3.60 -13.82
C GLU A 317 -3.71 2.82 -14.20
N MET A 318 -4.88 3.42 -14.02
CA MET A 318 -6.15 2.78 -14.38
C MET A 318 -6.36 2.68 -15.90
N GLY A 319 -5.76 3.58 -16.69
CA GLY A 319 -5.67 3.44 -18.14
C GLY A 319 -4.88 2.19 -18.56
N LEU A 320 -3.71 2.00 -17.95
CA LEU A 320 -2.89 0.79 -18.16
C LEU A 320 -3.59 -0.48 -17.67
N TYR A 321 -4.26 -0.39 -16.51
CA TYR A 321 -5.00 -1.53 -15.97
C TYR A 321 -6.14 -1.97 -16.90
N ARG A 322 -6.91 -1.04 -17.44
CA ARG A 322 -7.98 -1.34 -18.42
C ARG A 322 -7.43 -2.14 -19.59
N ARG A 323 -6.33 -1.67 -20.19
CA ARG A 323 -5.64 -2.39 -21.27
C ARG A 323 -5.21 -3.80 -20.86
N LEU A 324 -4.63 -3.95 -19.67
CA LEU A 324 -4.24 -5.25 -19.14
C LEU A 324 -5.44 -6.18 -18.95
N ALA A 325 -6.50 -5.71 -18.31
CA ALA A 325 -7.69 -6.51 -18.01
C ALA A 325 -8.41 -6.97 -19.30
N GLU A 326 -8.56 -6.09 -20.28
CA GLU A 326 -9.13 -6.41 -21.59
C GLU A 326 -8.29 -7.46 -22.33
N GLY A 327 -6.94 -7.33 -22.27
CA GLY A 327 -6.04 -8.32 -22.84
C GLY A 327 -6.14 -9.68 -22.16
N ILE A 328 -6.18 -9.72 -20.81
CA ILE A 328 -6.34 -10.98 -20.06
C ILE A 328 -7.69 -11.64 -20.37
N ALA A 329 -8.76 -10.86 -20.48
CA ALA A 329 -10.09 -11.40 -20.78
C ALA A 329 -10.15 -12.13 -22.15
N ALA A 330 -9.26 -11.78 -23.08
CA ALA A 330 -9.16 -12.41 -24.39
C ALA A 330 -8.29 -13.69 -24.39
N LEU A 331 -7.55 -13.99 -23.30
CA LEU A 331 -6.64 -15.12 -23.22
C LEU A 331 -7.41 -16.44 -22.92
N PRO A 332 -7.20 -17.50 -23.71
CA PRO A 332 -7.85 -18.79 -23.45
C PRO A 332 -7.35 -19.41 -22.14
N GLY A 333 -8.28 -19.84 -21.29
CA GLY A 333 -7.96 -20.50 -20.03
C GLY A 333 -7.40 -19.57 -18.94
N ALA A 334 -7.37 -18.25 -19.15
CA ALA A 334 -7.08 -17.29 -18.11
C ALA A 334 -8.34 -16.94 -17.31
N ARG A 335 -8.19 -16.84 -15.99
CA ARG A 335 -9.22 -16.29 -15.11
C ARG A 335 -8.64 -15.13 -14.31
N LEU A 336 -9.22 -13.96 -14.47
CA LEU A 336 -8.93 -12.79 -13.66
C LEU A 336 -9.85 -12.81 -12.42
N TRP A 337 -9.25 -12.68 -11.23
CA TRP A 337 -9.95 -12.66 -9.94
C TRP A 337 -10.23 -11.25 -9.47
N GLY A 338 -11.34 -11.06 -8.78
CA GLY A 338 -11.80 -9.75 -8.30
C GLY A 338 -12.80 -9.10 -9.26
N ILE A 339 -12.94 -7.78 -9.17
CA ILE A 339 -13.89 -7.00 -9.99
C ILE A 339 -13.41 -6.97 -11.44
N ASN A 340 -14.18 -7.56 -12.34
CA ASN A 340 -13.86 -7.69 -13.77
C ASN A 340 -14.77 -6.87 -14.69
N ASP A 341 -15.83 -6.27 -14.13
CA ASP A 341 -16.70 -5.36 -14.84
C ASP A 341 -15.97 -4.02 -15.13
N PRO A 342 -15.77 -3.62 -16.40
CA PRO A 342 -15.10 -2.38 -16.75
C PRO A 342 -15.76 -1.12 -16.19
N ASP A 343 -17.07 -1.13 -15.97
CA ASP A 343 -17.80 0.00 -15.41
C ASP A 343 -17.53 0.18 -13.89
N ARG A 344 -17.02 -0.87 -13.25
CA ARG A 344 -16.64 -0.90 -11.83
C ARG A 344 -15.13 -0.78 -11.58
N PHE A 345 -14.31 -0.47 -12.58
CA PHE A 345 -12.85 -0.34 -12.38
C PHE A 345 -12.46 0.82 -11.47
N SER A 346 -13.35 1.75 -11.17
CA SER A 346 -13.14 2.74 -10.11
C SER A 346 -13.05 2.13 -8.71
N GLU A 347 -13.59 0.92 -8.51
CA GLU A 347 -13.63 0.19 -7.23
C GLU A 347 -12.41 -0.72 -7.03
N ARG A 348 -11.33 -0.54 -7.80
CA ARG A 348 -10.12 -1.33 -7.65
C ARG A 348 -8.83 -0.55 -7.88
N THR A 349 -7.72 -1.08 -7.37
CA THR A 349 -6.36 -0.66 -7.69
C THR A 349 -5.87 -1.34 -8.98
N PRO A 350 -4.78 -0.88 -9.61
CA PRO A 350 -4.25 -1.47 -10.84
C PRO A 350 -3.48 -2.79 -10.60
N THR A 351 -4.05 -3.66 -9.76
CA THR A 351 -3.51 -4.97 -9.39
C THR A 351 -4.38 -6.08 -9.96
N ALA A 352 -3.82 -6.96 -10.76
CA ALA A 352 -4.48 -8.12 -11.33
C ALA A 352 -3.98 -9.41 -10.69
N ALA A 353 -4.90 -10.26 -10.25
CA ALA A 353 -4.64 -11.61 -9.80
C ALA A 353 -5.24 -12.59 -10.81
N LEU A 354 -4.43 -13.46 -11.39
CA LEU A 354 -4.92 -14.39 -12.39
C LEU A 354 -4.43 -15.83 -12.18
N THR A 355 -5.19 -16.78 -12.70
CA THR A 355 -4.81 -18.19 -12.88
C THR A 355 -4.85 -18.53 -14.37
N LEU A 356 -3.96 -19.41 -14.80
CA LEU A 356 -3.89 -19.95 -16.17
C LEU A 356 -4.16 -21.45 -16.13
N ALA A 357 -5.09 -21.93 -16.95
CA ALA A 357 -5.43 -23.35 -17.01
C ALA A 357 -4.19 -24.20 -17.37
N GLY A 358 -3.92 -25.24 -16.56
CA GLY A 358 -2.80 -26.15 -16.78
C GLY A 358 -1.42 -25.59 -16.44
N MET A 359 -1.34 -24.43 -15.76
CA MET A 359 -0.07 -23.82 -15.36
C MET A 359 -0.14 -23.29 -13.94
N SER A 360 0.82 -23.67 -13.09
CA SER A 360 0.89 -23.11 -11.74
C SER A 360 1.35 -21.65 -11.78
N PRO A 361 0.92 -20.81 -10.82
CA PRO A 361 1.37 -19.40 -10.70
C PRO A 361 2.90 -19.26 -10.65
N ARG A 362 3.60 -20.16 -9.94
CA ARG A 362 5.07 -20.21 -9.86
C ARG A 362 5.71 -20.46 -11.23
N ALA A 363 5.17 -21.38 -12.02
CA ALA A 363 5.70 -21.67 -13.36
C ALA A 363 5.54 -20.45 -14.29
N ALA A 364 4.37 -19.81 -14.23
CA ALA A 364 4.10 -18.59 -15.00
C ALA A 364 5.05 -17.45 -14.61
N ALA A 365 5.19 -17.15 -13.32
CA ALA A 365 6.10 -16.12 -12.82
C ALA A 365 7.55 -16.41 -13.20
N THR A 366 8.00 -17.68 -13.12
CA THR A 366 9.34 -18.09 -13.53
C THR A 366 9.58 -17.86 -15.01
N ALA A 367 8.60 -18.21 -15.87
CA ALA A 367 8.71 -18.01 -17.31
C ALA A 367 8.77 -16.51 -17.68
N LEU A 368 7.95 -15.68 -17.05
CA LEU A 368 7.97 -14.22 -17.21
C LEU A 368 9.30 -13.62 -16.74
N GLY A 369 9.81 -14.05 -15.58
CA GLY A 369 11.10 -13.60 -15.05
C GLY A 369 12.28 -13.87 -16.02
N ARG A 370 12.29 -15.02 -16.71
CA ARG A 370 13.33 -15.35 -17.70
C ARG A 370 13.37 -14.39 -18.90
N ILE A 371 12.29 -13.71 -19.18
CA ILE A 371 12.21 -12.72 -20.26
C ILE A 371 12.22 -11.28 -19.75
N GLY A 372 12.60 -11.08 -18.47
CA GLY A 372 12.75 -9.76 -17.85
C GLY A 372 11.44 -9.08 -17.50
N ILE A 373 10.40 -9.83 -17.14
CA ILE A 373 9.13 -9.31 -16.61
C ILE A 373 9.00 -9.78 -15.16
N ALA A 374 9.17 -8.86 -14.21
CA ALA A 374 9.06 -9.14 -12.78
C ALA A 374 7.58 -9.17 -12.36
N THR A 375 7.17 -10.29 -11.77
CA THR A 375 5.83 -10.53 -11.24
C THR A 375 5.92 -11.33 -9.95
N TRP A 376 4.82 -11.44 -9.21
CA TRP A 376 4.75 -12.29 -8.01
C TRP A 376 3.75 -13.42 -8.18
N ASP A 377 4.01 -14.54 -7.51
CA ASP A 377 3.10 -15.67 -7.37
C ASP A 377 2.89 -16.04 -5.90
N GLY A 378 1.76 -16.64 -5.57
CA GLY A 378 1.45 -17.10 -4.22
C GLY A 378 0.17 -16.52 -3.64
N ASP A 379 0.09 -16.49 -2.30
CA ASP A 379 -1.03 -15.96 -1.52
C ASP A 379 -0.82 -14.50 -1.05
N PHE A 380 0.42 -14.01 -1.06
CA PHE A 380 0.81 -12.65 -0.66
C PHE A 380 0.40 -12.28 0.78
N TYR A 381 0.35 -13.28 1.65
CA TYR A 381 -0.22 -13.14 3.01
C TYR A 381 -1.70 -12.69 3.01
N ALA A 382 -2.44 -12.91 1.92
CA ALA A 382 -3.90 -12.79 1.87
C ALA A 382 -4.54 -14.17 2.01
N GLN A 383 -4.08 -14.95 3.00
CA GLN A 383 -4.42 -16.37 3.19
C GLN A 383 -5.94 -16.59 3.26
N GLY A 384 -6.64 -15.76 4.05
CA GLY A 384 -8.08 -15.87 4.20
C GLY A 384 -8.87 -15.78 2.89
N LEU A 385 -8.40 -14.96 1.94
CA LEU A 385 -9.00 -14.86 0.61
C LEU A 385 -8.65 -16.08 -0.26
N ILE A 386 -7.36 -16.43 -0.35
CA ILE A 386 -6.86 -17.51 -1.21
C ILE A 386 -7.45 -18.87 -0.80
N GLU A 387 -7.57 -19.13 0.51
CA GLU A 387 -8.25 -20.33 1.04
C GLU A 387 -9.72 -20.39 0.64
N ARG A 388 -10.45 -19.27 0.78
CA ARG A 388 -11.88 -19.19 0.44
C ARG A 388 -12.14 -19.33 -1.07
N LEU A 389 -11.20 -18.88 -1.90
CA LEU A 389 -11.24 -19.08 -3.35
C LEU A 389 -10.87 -20.53 -3.77
N GLY A 390 -10.38 -21.36 -2.84
CA GLY A 390 -9.96 -22.74 -3.11
C GLY A 390 -8.64 -22.83 -3.87
N LEU A 391 -7.79 -21.81 -3.81
CA LEU A 391 -6.57 -21.70 -4.62
C LEU A 391 -5.29 -22.08 -3.87
N SER A 392 -5.37 -22.45 -2.59
CA SER A 392 -4.19 -22.76 -1.76
C SER A 392 -3.38 -23.94 -2.31
N GLU A 393 -4.04 -25.02 -2.70
CA GLU A 393 -3.37 -26.21 -3.24
C GLU A 393 -2.76 -25.97 -4.63
N GLU A 394 -3.29 -24.98 -5.38
CA GLU A 394 -2.79 -24.59 -6.70
C GLU A 394 -1.58 -23.63 -6.60
N GLY A 395 -1.20 -23.21 -5.39
CA GLY A 395 -0.11 -22.27 -5.12
C GLY A 395 -0.51 -20.81 -5.23
N GLY A 396 -1.80 -20.49 -5.04
CA GLY A 396 -2.34 -19.13 -5.07
C GLY A 396 -2.60 -18.61 -6.48
N VAL A 397 -2.16 -17.38 -6.76
CA VAL A 397 -2.37 -16.70 -8.04
C VAL A 397 -1.08 -16.07 -8.56
N LEU A 398 -1.02 -15.81 -9.86
CA LEU A 398 -0.05 -14.89 -10.46
C LEU A 398 -0.57 -13.47 -10.25
N ARG A 399 0.23 -12.62 -9.60
CA ARG A 399 -0.12 -11.23 -9.34
C ARG A 399 0.71 -10.28 -10.18
N LEU A 400 0.01 -9.40 -10.88
CA LEU A 400 0.55 -8.35 -11.72
C LEU A 400 0.16 -7.00 -11.10
N GLY A 401 1.11 -6.13 -10.87
CA GLY A 401 0.82 -4.84 -10.26
C GLY A 401 1.48 -3.71 -11.02
N ILE A 402 0.65 -2.79 -11.48
CA ILE A 402 1.05 -1.59 -12.22
C ILE A 402 1.26 -0.45 -11.23
N VAL A 403 2.28 0.37 -11.49
CA VAL A 403 2.46 1.67 -10.87
C VAL A 403 2.81 2.70 -11.96
N HIS A 404 2.79 3.98 -11.62
CA HIS A 404 2.87 5.07 -12.60
C HIS A 404 4.14 5.10 -13.46
N TYR A 405 5.19 4.37 -13.13
CA TYR A 405 6.37 4.26 -14.00
C TYR A 405 6.24 3.15 -15.07
N ASN A 406 5.20 2.31 -15.03
CA ASN A 406 4.98 1.33 -16.08
C ASN A 406 4.48 1.99 -17.36
N THR A 407 4.65 1.30 -18.49
CA THR A 407 4.30 1.81 -19.82
C THR A 407 3.35 0.87 -20.56
N GLU A 408 2.63 1.40 -21.57
CA GLU A 408 1.78 0.59 -22.45
C GLU A 408 2.59 -0.52 -23.12
N SER A 409 3.83 -0.22 -23.56
CA SER A 409 4.69 -1.22 -24.20
C SER A 409 5.11 -2.35 -23.26
N GLU A 410 5.24 -2.09 -21.94
CA GLU A 410 5.48 -3.14 -20.95
C GLU A 410 4.23 -4.01 -20.76
N ILE A 411 3.03 -3.42 -20.78
CA ILE A 411 1.76 -4.16 -20.74
C ILE A 411 1.60 -5.02 -21.99
N ASP A 412 1.89 -4.50 -23.18
CA ASP A 412 1.81 -5.25 -24.44
C ASP A 412 2.79 -6.45 -24.44
N ARG A 413 4.03 -6.23 -23.96
CA ARG A 413 5.02 -7.29 -23.80
C ARG A 413 4.56 -8.36 -22.83
N LEU A 414 3.93 -7.98 -21.73
CA LEU A 414 3.35 -8.93 -20.76
C LEU A 414 2.21 -9.73 -21.40
N LEU A 415 1.27 -9.06 -22.09
CA LEU A 415 0.12 -9.72 -22.73
C LEU A 415 0.56 -10.73 -23.79
N ALA A 416 1.53 -10.37 -24.64
CA ALA A 416 2.10 -11.31 -25.63
C ALA A 416 2.74 -12.54 -24.93
N ALA A 417 3.48 -12.32 -23.84
CA ALA A 417 4.07 -13.42 -23.09
C ALA A 417 3.00 -14.32 -22.41
N LEU A 418 1.94 -13.74 -21.86
CA LEU A 418 0.83 -14.48 -21.27
C LEU A 418 0.07 -15.29 -22.34
N GLU A 419 -0.10 -14.76 -23.54
CA GLU A 419 -0.71 -15.46 -24.66
C GLU A 419 0.11 -16.71 -25.08
N ASP A 420 1.45 -16.56 -25.17
CA ASP A 420 2.35 -17.68 -25.44
C ASP A 420 2.27 -18.76 -24.35
N LEU A 421 2.20 -18.35 -23.08
CA LEU A 421 2.04 -19.26 -21.95
C LEU A 421 0.69 -19.98 -22.02
N ALA A 422 -0.40 -19.26 -22.25
CA ALA A 422 -1.75 -19.83 -22.35
C ALA A 422 -1.88 -20.83 -23.49
N ARG A 423 -1.16 -20.62 -24.61
CA ARG A 423 -1.12 -21.55 -25.75
C ARG A 423 -0.18 -22.74 -25.56
N GLY A 424 0.40 -22.92 -24.38
CA GLY A 424 1.33 -24.03 -24.10
C GLY A 424 2.73 -23.86 -24.70
N GLY A 425 3.15 -22.63 -25.03
CA GLY A 425 4.47 -22.31 -25.56
C GLY A 425 5.64 -22.57 -24.61
N VAL A 426 5.38 -22.83 -23.33
CA VAL A 426 6.40 -23.12 -22.30
C VAL A 426 7.15 -24.43 -22.56
N ALA A 427 6.52 -25.43 -23.19
CA ALA A 427 7.19 -26.68 -23.52
C ALA A 427 8.35 -26.52 -24.52
N ARG A 428 8.37 -25.47 -25.32
CA ARG A 428 9.44 -25.18 -26.31
C ARG A 428 10.60 -24.37 -25.73
N ALA A 429 10.35 -23.55 -24.71
CA ALA A 429 11.39 -22.72 -24.07
C ALA A 429 12.21 -23.50 -23.02
N ALA A 430 11.72 -24.65 -22.54
CA ALA A 430 12.41 -25.53 -21.60
C ALA A 430 13.30 -26.58 -22.29
N ALA A 431 13.16 -26.76 -23.59
CA ALA A 431 13.90 -27.75 -24.39
C ALA A 431 15.06 -27.13 -25.22
N GLY A 432 15.29 -25.85 -25.15
CA GLY A 432 16.41 -25.13 -25.74
C GLY A 432 17.13 -24.29 -24.69
#